data_463ca20a90bfb94cc81fc14137cd49a7
#
_entry.id   463ca20a90bfb94cc81fc14137cd49a7
#
_cell.length_a   1.000
_cell.length_b   1.000
_cell.length_c   1.000
_cell.angle_alpha   90.00
_cell.angle_beta   90.00
_cell.angle_gamma   90.00
#
_symmetry.space_group_name_H-M   'P 1'
#
loop_
_entity.id
_entity.type
_entity.pdbx_description
1 polymer ?
#
loop_
_entity_poly.entity_id
_entity_poly.type
_entity_poly.pdbx_seq_one_letter_code
_entity_poly.pdbx_strand_id
1 'polypeptide(L)'
;MICFDTNIIIYIGNGTLNEEIIGSDPICYASITFIEAIGYSEILSAEEQRITEFLATITEISLSETIIRTATRLRQLKKMTLGDSIVAATALENGKVLWTVNTDDFKHIEGLELVNPLNNSLYTD
;
A
#
# COMPACT_ATOMS: atom_id res chain seq x y z
N MET A 1 -10.04 -7.95 3.28
CA MET A 1 -8.79 -7.82 2.53
C MET A 1 -8.00 -6.64 3.09
N ILE A 2 -6.69 -6.77 3.17
CA ILE A 2 -5.80 -5.73 3.68
C ILE A 2 -5.06 -5.13 2.48
N CYS A 3 -5.07 -3.81 2.37
CA CYS A 3 -4.33 -3.11 1.31
C CYS A 3 -2.99 -2.62 1.87
N PHE A 4 -1.91 -2.86 1.13
CA PHE A 4 -0.58 -2.37 1.49
C PHE A 4 -0.26 -1.10 0.72
N ASP A 5 0.11 -0.04 1.45
CA ASP A 5 0.67 1.17 0.85
C ASP A 5 2.06 0.85 0.30
N THR A 6 2.53 1.66 -0.63
CA THR A 6 3.81 1.46 -1.32
C THR A 6 4.97 1.29 -0.34
N ASN A 7 5.02 2.09 0.75
CA ASN A 7 6.12 1.99 1.71
C ASN A 7 6.20 0.63 2.41
N ILE A 8 5.06 -0.04 2.62
CA ILE A 8 5.05 -1.38 3.20
C ILE A 8 5.75 -2.36 2.25
N ILE A 9 5.45 -2.26 0.96
CA ILE A 9 6.08 -3.10 -0.07
C ILE A 9 7.60 -2.87 -0.11
N ILE A 10 8.01 -1.60 -0.07
CA ILE A 10 9.43 -1.24 -0.09
C ILE A 10 10.13 -1.81 1.15
N TYR A 11 9.53 -1.70 2.33
CA TYR A 11 10.12 -2.19 3.57
C TYR A 11 10.20 -3.72 3.63
N ILE A 12 9.28 -4.41 2.99
CA ILE A 12 9.41 -5.86 2.82
C ILE A 12 10.58 -6.17 1.89
N GLY A 13 10.67 -5.43 0.78
CA GLY A 13 11.73 -5.62 -0.20
C GLY A 13 13.13 -5.37 0.34
N ASN A 14 13.28 -4.44 1.28
CA ASN A 14 14.60 -4.11 1.87
C ASN A 14 14.87 -4.79 3.22
N GLY A 15 13.96 -5.65 3.68
CA GLY A 15 14.15 -6.42 4.91
C GLY A 15 13.76 -5.70 6.20
N THR A 16 13.26 -4.47 6.12
CA THR A 16 12.81 -3.73 7.31
C THR A 16 11.58 -4.39 7.95
N LEU A 17 10.70 -4.93 7.13
CA LEU A 17 9.54 -5.70 7.58
C LEU A 17 9.70 -7.15 7.15
N ASN A 18 9.26 -8.06 8.02
CA ASN A 18 9.28 -9.50 7.74
C ASN A 18 8.06 -9.87 6.89
N GLU A 19 8.26 -10.66 5.83
CA GLU A 19 7.16 -11.15 4.99
C GLU A 19 6.12 -11.95 5.78
N GLU A 20 6.50 -12.53 6.91
CA GLU A 20 5.58 -13.30 7.74
C GLU A 20 4.44 -12.46 8.34
N ILE A 21 4.53 -11.12 8.24
CA ILE A 21 3.45 -10.22 8.67
C ILE A 21 2.13 -10.50 7.94
N ILE A 22 2.21 -11.09 6.76
CA ILE A 22 1.04 -11.33 5.92
C ILE A 22 0.05 -12.28 6.58
N GLY A 23 0.56 -13.29 7.30
CA GLY A 23 -0.30 -14.28 7.94
C GLY A 23 -1.21 -14.95 6.93
N SER A 24 -2.47 -15.16 7.31
CA SER A 24 -3.47 -15.82 6.47
C SER A 24 -4.46 -14.84 5.82
N ASP A 25 -4.37 -13.55 6.10
CA ASP A 25 -5.30 -12.57 5.54
C ASP A 25 -4.97 -12.29 4.07
N PRO A 26 -6.00 -12.13 3.21
CA PRO A 26 -5.77 -11.73 1.83
C PRO A 26 -5.19 -10.32 1.77
N ILE A 27 -4.15 -10.14 0.96
CA ILE A 27 -3.46 -8.86 0.80
C ILE A 27 -3.65 -8.37 -0.64
N CYS A 28 -3.86 -7.07 -0.79
CA CYS A 28 -3.89 -6.44 -2.10
C CYS A 28 -3.03 -5.18 -2.13
N TYR A 29 -2.78 -4.69 -3.33
CA TYR A 29 -2.10 -3.41 -3.53
C TYR A 29 -2.69 -2.72 -4.77
N ALA A 30 -2.65 -1.39 -4.76
CA ALA A 30 -3.08 -0.61 -5.93
C ALA A 30 -2.03 -0.74 -7.05
N SER A 31 -2.49 -0.84 -8.31
CA SER A 31 -1.56 -0.98 -9.45
C SER A 31 -0.48 0.09 -9.48
N ILE A 32 -0.79 1.31 -9.06
CA ILE A 32 0.18 2.41 -9.01
C ILE A 32 1.38 2.09 -8.12
N THR A 33 1.19 1.25 -7.10
CA THR A 33 2.26 0.83 -6.20
C THR A 33 3.39 0.13 -6.96
N PHE A 34 3.08 -0.63 -8.01
CA PHE A 34 4.09 -1.27 -8.84
C PHE A 34 5.05 -0.23 -9.42
N ILE A 35 4.50 0.87 -9.94
CA ILE A 35 5.30 1.96 -10.50
C ILE A 35 6.10 2.66 -9.39
N GLU A 36 5.47 2.95 -8.27
CA GLU A 36 6.12 3.70 -7.19
C GLU A 36 7.24 2.91 -6.52
N ALA A 37 7.05 1.60 -6.37
CA ALA A 37 8.01 0.76 -5.65
C ALA A 37 9.25 0.43 -6.47
N ILE A 38 9.13 0.26 -7.77
CA ILE A 38 10.25 -0.15 -8.63
C ILE A 38 10.54 0.81 -9.78
N GLY A 39 9.73 1.84 -9.97
CA GLY A 39 9.85 2.76 -11.11
C GLY A 39 10.80 3.92 -10.86
N TYR A 40 11.94 3.70 -10.24
CA TYR A 40 12.94 4.75 -10.06
C TYR A 40 14.29 4.30 -10.64
N SER A 41 15.03 5.29 -11.20
CA SER A 41 16.20 5.01 -12.03
C SER A 41 17.35 4.35 -11.29
N GLU A 42 17.44 4.50 -9.98
CA GLU A 42 18.56 4.01 -9.18
C GLU A 42 18.28 2.67 -8.50
N ILE A 43 17.18 2.02 -8.84
CA ILE A 43 16.85 0.75 -8.22
C ILE A 43 17.88 -0.32 -8.56
N LEU A 44 18.28 -1.10 -7.55
CA LEU A 44 19.21 -2.21 -7.75
C LEU A 44 18.45 -3.43 -8.28
N SER A 45 19.10 -4.19 -9.17
CA SER A 45 18.47 -5.38 -9.77
C SER A 45 17.96 -6.37 -8.73
N ALA A 46 18.72 -6.58 -7.65
CA ALA A 46 18.31 -7.51 -6.59
C ALA A 46 17.06 -7.00 -5.85
N GLU A 47 16.98 -5.70 -5.62
CA GLU A 47 15.82 -5.09 -4.98
C GLU A 47 14.58 -5.19 -5.87
N GLU A 48 14.73 -4.87 -7.14
CA GLU A 48 13.64 -4.99 -8.10
C GLU A 48 13.11 -6.42 -8.15
N GLN A 49 14.01 -7.40 -8.17
CA GLN A 49 13.62 -8.80 -8.22
C GLN A 49 12.83 -9.21 -6.97
N ARG A 50 13.32 -8.83 -5.78
CA ARG A 50 12.63 -9.16 -4.52
C ARG A 50 11.23 -8.57 -4.47
N ILE A 51 11.09 -7.28 -4.83
CA ILE A 51 9.80 -6.61 -4.82
C ILE A 51 8.85 -7.24 -5.83
N THR A 52 9.33 -7.49 -7.05
CA THR A 52 8.51 -8.08 -8.10
C THR A 52 8.02 -9.47 -7.70
N GLU A 53 8.90 -10.29 -7.13
CA GLU A 53 8.52 -11.62 -6.65
C GLU A 53 7.50 -11.55 -5.52
N PHE A 54 7.67 -10.62 -4.59
CA PHE A 54 6.71 -10.45 -3.51
C PHE A 54 5.34 -10.02 -4.05
N LEU A 55 5.30 -9.03 -4.94
CA LEU A 55 4.04 -8.55 -5.53
C LEU A 55 3.31 -9.64 -6.30
N ALA A 56 4.03 -10.59 -6.87
CA ALA A 56 3.43 -11.73 -7.56
C ALA A 56 2.68 -12.68 -6.61
N THR A 57 2.92 -12.60 -5.30
CA THR A 57 2.26 -13.46 -4.31
C THR A 57 0.98 -12.85 -3.75
N ILE A 58 0.70 -11.59 -4.02
CA ILE A 58 -0.47 -10.86 -3.50
C ILE A 58 -1.31 -10.33 -4.67
N THR A 59 -2.48 -9.77 -4.36
CA THR A 59 -3.45 -9.38 -5.39
C THR A 59 -3.25 -7.93 -5.82
N GLU A 60 -3.09 -7.73 -7.12
CA GLU A 60 -3.09 -6.39 -7.70
C GLU A 60 -4.52 -5.94 -7.97
N ILE A 61 -4.86 -4.72 -7.54
CA ILE A 61 -6.17 -4.11 -7.81
C ILE A 61 -5.95 -3.03 -8.87
N SER A 62 -6.53 -3.26 -10.04
CA SER A 62 -6.42 -2.32 -11.15
C SER A 62 -7.18 -1.03 -10.86
N LEU A 63 -6.72 0.06 -11.47
CA LEU A 63 -7.39 1.34 -11.39
C LEU A 63 -8.72 1.27 -12.14
N SER A 64 -9.82 1.22 -11.39
CA SER A 64 -11.17 1.13 -11.94
C SER A 64 -11.87 2.49 -11.92
N GLU A 65 -13.01 2.57 -12.60
CA GLU A 65 -13.83 3.80 -12.55
C GLU A 65 -14.24 4.12 -11.10
N THR A 66 -14.65 3.12 -10.34
CA THR A 66 -15.05 3.31 -8.93
C THR A 66 -13.90 3.88 -8.11
N ILE A 67 -12.69 3.33 -8.27
CA ILE A 67 -11.52 3.82 -7.54
C ILE A 67 -11.18 5.25 -7.96
N ILE A 68 -11.25 5.55 -9.26
CA ILE A 68 -11.00 6.91 -9.76
C ILE A 68 -11.96 7.91 -9.12
N ARG A 69 -13.25 7.59 -9.07
CA ARG A 69 -14.25 8.49 -8.49
C ARG A 69 -14.05 8.67 -6.99
N THR A 70 -13.74 7.61 -6.27
CA THR A 70 -13.46 7.69 -4.84
C THR A 70 -12.21 8.52 -4.57
N ALA A 71 -11.13 8.29 -5.31
CA ALA A 71 -9.91 9.07 -5.18
C ALA A 71 -10.15 10.56 -5.46
N THR A 72 -10.96 10.86 -6.48
CA THR A 72 -11.33 12.23 -6.82
C THR A 72 -12.02 12.92 -5.65
N ARG A 73 -12.99 12.22 -5.04
CA ARG A 73 -13.70 12.76 -3.88
C ARG A 73 -12.78 13.01 -2.70
N LEU A 74 -11.87 12.06 -2.42
CA LEU A 74 -10.91 12.21 -1.33
C LEU A 74 -10.05 13.46 -1.49
N ARG A 75 -9.58 13.72 -2.72
CA ARG A 75 -8.78 14.91 -2.99
C ARG A 75 -9.57 16.21 -2.91
N GLN A 76 -10.88 16.17 -3.10
CA GLN A 76 -11.75 17.32 -2.91
C GLN A 76 -11.95 17.65 -1.43
N LEU A 77 -11.95 16.63 -0.57
CA LEU A 77 -12.18 16.79 0.87
C LEU A 77 -10.95 17.33 1.61
N LYS A 78 -9.77 16.95 1.17
CA LYS A 78 -8.52 17.38 1.78
C LYS A 78 -7.39 17.22 0.79
N LYS A 79 -6.39 18.10 0.87
CA LYS A 79 -5.20 18.02 0.02
C LYS A 79 -4.48 16.70 0.23
N MET A 80 -4.28 15.95 -0.84
CA MET A 80 -3.58 14.67 -0.87
C MET A 80 -2.78 14.56 -2.16
N THR A 81 -1.70 13.79 -2.13
CA THR A 81 -1.01 13.45 -3.37
C THR A 81 -1.89 12.53 -4.21
N LEU A 82 -1.63 12.50 -5.52
CA LEU A 82 -2.35 11.61 -6.41
C LEU A 82 -2.19 10.15 -5.98
N GLY A 83 -0.95 9.73 -5.71
CA GLY A 83 -0.68 8.35 -5.29
C GLY A 83 -1.43 7.96 -4.03
N ASP A 84 -1.38 8.79 -2.99
CA ASP A 84 -2.07 8.53 -1.73
C ASP A 84 -3.58 8.41 -1.93
N SER A 85 -4.16 9.26 -2.79
CA SER A 85 -5.60 9.21 -3.05
C SER A 85 -6.01 7.90 -3.71
N ILE A 86 -5.20 7.40 -4.62
CA ILE A 86 -5.46 6.14 -5.31
C ILE A 86 -5.31 4.94 -4.35
N VAL A 87 -4.26 4.96 -3.52
CA VAL A 87 -4.05 3.90 -2.53
C VAL A 87 -5.19 3.86 -1.53
N ALA A 88 -5.58 5.02 -1.00
CA ALA A 88 -6.69 5.11 -0.05
C ALA A 88 -8.01 4.65 -0.67
N ALA A 89 -8.30 5.07 -1.90
CA ALA A 89 -9.51 4.66 -2.60
C ALA A 89 -9.53 3.15 -2.84
N THR A 90 -8.38 2.59 -3.22
CA THR A 90 -8.25 1.14 -3.41
C THR A 90 -8.57 0.39 -2.12
N ALA A 91 -8.03 0.87 -0.99
CA ALA A 91 -8.29 0.26 0.31
C ALA A 91 -9.77 0.37 0.71
N LEU A 92 -10.38 1.55 0.51
CA LEU A 92 -11.80 1.76 0.83
C LEU A 92 -12.72 0.82 0.06
N GLU A 93 -12.38 0.54 -1.19
CA GLU A 93 -13.20 -0.32 -2.06
C GLU A 93 -12.89 -1.81 -1.87
N ASN A 94 -11.87 -2.17 -1.08
CA ASN A 94 -11.39 -3.55 -0.98
C ASN A 94 -11.06 -3.95 0.45
N GLY A 95 -12.00 -3.76 1.38
CA GLY A 95 -11.86 -4.26 2.75
C GLY A 95 -11.67 -3.20 3.81
N LYS A 96 -11.38 -1.97 3.41
CA LYS A 96 -11.30 -0.79 4.29
C LYS A 96 -10.19 -0.83 5.34
N VAL A 97 -9.14 -1.63 5.11
CA VAL A 97 -7.96 -1.68 5.96
C VAL A 97 -6.73 -1.33 5.13
N LEU A 98 -5.97 -0.35 5.58
CA LEU A 98 -4.74 0.08 4.92
C LEU A 98 -3.57 -0.04 5.89
N TRP A 99 -2.55 -0.78 5.49
CA TRP A 99 -1.28 -0.83 6.21
C TRP A 99 -0.34 0.20 5.59
N THR A 100 0.12 1.14 6.41
CA THR A 100 1.02 2.22 5.99
C THR A 100 1.86 2.68 7.17
N VAL A 101 3.08 3.14 6.90
CA VAL A 101 3.90 3.77 7.93
C VAL A 101 3.58 5.28 8.05
N ASN A 102 2.87 5.85 7.07
CA ASN A 102 2.51 7.26 7.03
C ASN A 102 1.05 7.49 7.42
N THR A 103 0.66 6.99 8.59
CA THR A 103 -0.75 7.04 9.02
C THR A 103 -1.31 8.46 9.05
N ASP A 104 -0.47 9.46 9.34
CA ASP A 104 -0.93 10.86 9.37
C ASP A 104 -1.48 11.35 8.04
N ASP A 105 -1.00 10.79 6.91
CA ASP A 105 -1.47 11.19 5.59
C ASP A 105 -2.88 10.66 5.29
N PHE A 106 -3.37 9.69 6.05
CA PHE A 106 -4.65 9.02 5.80
C PHE A 106 -5.65 9.10 6.95
N LYS A 107 -5.25 9.62 8.12
CA LYS A 107 -6.08 9.56 9.33
C LYS A 107 -7.37 10.35 9.23
N HIS A 108 -7.46 11.28 8.28
CA HIS A 108 -8.67 12.09 8.07
C HIS A 108 -9.76 11.34 7.30
N ILE A 109 -9.47 10.16 6.77
CA ILE A 109 -10.38 9.44 5.90
C ILE A 109 -11.34 8.60 6.73
N GLU A 110 -12.62 8.97 6.68
CA GLU A 110 -13.65 8.25 7.40
C GLU A 110 -13.84 6.85 6.82
N GLY A 111 -13.99 5.87 7.69
CA GLY A 111 -14.23 4.49 7.29
C GLY A 111 -12.99 3.68 6.94
N LEU A 112 -11.80 4.27 7.01
CA LEU A 112 -10.56 3.58 6.71
C LEU A 112 -9.82 3.24 8.00
N GLU A 113 -9.57 1.95 8.23
CA GLU A 113 -8.76 1.49 9.35
C GLU A 113 -7.29 1.51 8.95
N LEU A 114 -6.44 2.12 9.78
CA LEU A 114 -5.01 2.24 9.51
C LEU A 114 -4.20 1.36 10.46
N VAL A 115 -3.23 0.65 9.92
CA VAL A 115 -2.29 -0.15 10.70
C VAL A 115 -0.87 0.22 10.29
N ASN A 116 -0.05 0.61 11.27
CA ASN A 116 1.38 0.83 11.05
C ASN A 116 2.14 -0.35 11.66
N PRO A 117 2.65 -1.28 10.83
CA PRO A 117 3.30 -2.49 11.35
C PRO A 117 4.63 -2.19 12.06
N LEU A 118 5.24 -1.01 11.86
CA LEU A 118 6.46 -0.65 12.56
C LEU A 118 6.23 -0.41 14.05
N ASN A 119 4.98 -0.17 14.46
CA ASN A 119 4.64 0.04 15.86
C ASN A 119 4.49 -1.28 16.63
N ASN A 120 4.68 -2.42 15.97
CA ASN A 120 4.52 -3.73 16.57
C ASN A 120 5.76 -4.57 16.30
N SER A 121 6.48 -4.95 17.38
CA SER A 121 7.72 -5.72 17.26
C SER A 121 7.53 -7.13 16.67
N LEU A 122 6.29 -7.62 16.59
CA LEU A 122 6.00 -8.89 15.92
C LEU A 122 6.25 -8.81 14.41
N TYR A 123 6.21 -7.60 13.82
CA TYR A 123 6.32 -7.39 12.39
C TYR A 123 7.70 -6.89 11.95
N THR A 124 8.56 -6.51 12.87
CA THR A 124 9.91 -6.00 12.56
C THR A 124 10.97 -7.01 12.96
N ASP A 125 12.07 -7.00 12.24
CA ASP A 125 13.23 -7.85 12.53
C ASP A 125 14.03 -7.34 13.70
#